data_4a5d20a53719d6c8b4703922f8ead8cf
#
_entry.id   4a5d20a53719d6c8b4703922f8ead8cf
#
_cell.length_a   1.000
_cell.length_b   1.000
_cell.length_c   1.000
_cell.angle_alpha   90.00
_cell.angle_beta   90.00
_cell.angle_gamma   90.00
#
_symmetry.space_group_name_H-M   'P 1'
#
loop_
_entity.id
_entity.type
_entity.pdbx_description
1 polymer ?
#
loop_
_entity_poly.entity_id
_entity_poly.type
_entity_poly.pdbx_seq_one_letter_code
_entity_poly.pdbx_strand_id
1 'polypeptide(L)'
;MEYIIILLLSVLIILVVYLITKINKNKENNTNVVERLGKLETTLTKDIGDFKYDFSKIITNDFNTLNTNITDNLIKINDKVNERLDINFDKTNKTFSNILERLSKIDEAQKKIDSLSSDIVSLQSVLTDKKTRGIFGEVNLSYILSNVFGTKNDKIYELQHKFPNGYIVDAILYAPEPLGTIGIDSKFPLENYQKMTDKTISLELRNMYEKNFKLDVKKHIDAISSKYIIPSITANQAIMFLPAEAIFAEINAYHSDLLEYAYNKRVWITSPTTLMSTLSIINMILKNMERDKYAKVIHLELNRLSEEFSKYRLRWDKLSRSIDTVTKDVKDINITTEKITKRFESINSVDLDKIVDKHD
;
A
#
# COMPACT_ATOMS: atom_id res chain seq x y z
N MET A 1 66.89 71.43 -60.44
CA MET A 1 66.28 71.46 -59.11
C MET A 1 64.74 71.35 -59.19
N GLU A 2 64.11 72.02 -60.11
CA GLU A 2 62.63 71.95 -60.30
C GLU A 2 62.03 70.59 -60.52
N TYR A 3 62.64 69.72 -61.38
CA TYR A 3 62.17 68.35 -61.64
C TYR A 3 62.19 67.42 -60.40
N ILE A 4 63.14 67.65 -59.51
CA ILE A 4 63.23 66.84 -58.24
C ILE A 4 62.10 67.24 -57.30
N ILE A 5 61.75 68.53 -57.23
CA ILE A 5 60.66 69.04 -56.41
C ILE A 5 59.30 68.53 -56.92
N ILE A 6 59.09 68.50 -58.23
CA ILE A 6 57.89 67.97 -58.89
C ILE A 6 57.76 66.47 -58.66
N LEU A 7 58.87 65.71 -58.72
CA LEU A 7 58.91 64.29 -58.43
C LEU A 7 58.54 64.00 -56.93
N LEU A 8 59.12 64.78 -56.04
CA LEU A 8 58.83 64.63 -54.56
C LEU A 8 57.37 64.97 -54.25
N LEU A 9 56.85 66.03 -54.91
CA LEU A 9 55.44 66.41 -54.78
C LEU A 9 54.48 65.33 -55.28
N SER A 10 54.78 64.73 -56.42
CA SER A 10 53.97 63.66 -57.01
C SER A 10 54.01 62.40 -56.12
N VAL A 11 55.11 62.03 -55.50
CA VAL A 11 55.23 60.90 -54.57
C VAL A 11 54.43 61.20 -53.28
N LEU A 12 54.50 62.45 -52.83
CA LEU A 12 53.76 62.89 -51.64
C LEU A 12 52.23 62.82 -51.91
N ILE A 13 51.76 63.27 -53.06
CA ILE A 13 50.35 63.17 -53.42
C ILE A 13 49.91 61.71 -53.54
N ILE A 14 50.69 60.82 -54.10
CA ILE A 14 50.38 59.40 -54.25
C ILE A 14 50.30 58.80 -52.81
N LEU A 15 51.20 59.15 -51.93
CA LEU A 15 51.22 58.67 -50.52
C LEU A 15 50.01 59.18 -49.73
N VAL A 16 49.62 60.43 -49.94
CA VAL A 16 48.41 60.97 -49.27
C VAL A 16 47.17 60.30 -49.82
N VAL A 17 47.04 60.09 -51.13
CA VAL A 17 45.91 59.36 -51.72
C VAL A 17 45.87 57.92 -51.20
N TYR A 18 47.01 57.27 -51.10
CA TYR A 18 47.11 55.93 -50.54
C TYR A 18 46.65 55.87 -49.05
N LEU A 19 47.06 56.86 -48.25
CA LEU A 19 46.64 56.95 -46.82
C LEU A 19 45.17 57.21 -46.72
N ILE A 20 44.60 58.13 -47.53
CA ILE A 20 43.17 58.40 -47.55
C ILE A 20 42.35 57.16 -47.93
N THR A 21 42.76 56.43 -48.98
CA THR A 21 42.07 55.20 -49.34
C THR A 21 42.17 54.10 -48.30
N LYS A 22 43.32 54.00 -47.64
CA LYS A 22 43.52 53.05 -46.50
C LYS A 22 42.70 53.40 -45.29
N ILE A 23 42.57 54.69 -44.96
CA ILE A 23 41.74 55.18 -43.86
C ILE A 23 40.27 54.96 -44.18
N ASN A 24 39.80 55.26 -45.41
CA ASN A 24 38.41 54.99 -45.82
C ASN A 24 38.08 53.51 -45.81
N LYS A 25 38.94 52.64 -46.27
CA LYS A 25 38.76 51.19 -46.21
C LYS A 25 38.68 50.65 -44.77
N ASN A 26 39.49 51.20 -43.84
CA ASN A 26 39.39 50.89 -42.42
C ASN A 26 38.10 51.41 -41.82
N LYS A 27 37.60 52.60 -42.26
CA LYS A 27 36.37 53.16 -41.76
C LYS A 27 35.15 52.32 -42.19
N GLU A 28 35.15 51.85 -43.45
CA GLU A 28 34.12 50.96 -44.01
C GLU A 28 34.08 49.59 -43.32
N ASN A 29 35.26 49.01 -43.02
CA ASN A 29 35.36 47.78 -42.24
C ASN A 29 34.86 47.94 -40.81
N ASN A 30 35.14 49.06 -40.14
CA ASN A 30 34.67 49.31 -38.79
C ASN A 30 33.14 49.53 -38.74
N THR A 31 32.57 50.21 -39.73
CA THR A 31 31.12 50.42 -39.85
C THR A 31 30.41 49.09 -40.04
N ASN A 32 30.96 48.20 -40.90
CA ASN A 32 30.44 46.85 -41.10
C ASN A 32 30.50 45.97 -39.85
N VAL A 33 31.56 46.10 -39.03
CA VAL A 33 31.70 45.36 -37.77
C VAL A 33 30.70 45.89 -36.75
N VAL A 34 30.50 47.21 -36.61
CA VAL A 34 29.53 47.81 -35.70
C VAL A 34 28.10 47.44 -36.09
N GLU A 35 27.76 47.48 -37.40
CA GLU A 35 26.46 47.04 -37.89
C GLU A 35 26.18 45.57 -37.63
N ARG A 36 27.20 44.68 -37.83
CA ARG A 36 27.09 43.26 -37.55
C ARG A 36 26.94 42.99 -36.05
N LEU A 37 27.68 43.72 -35.18
CA LEU A 37 27.53 43.62 -33.73
C LEU A 37 26.15 44.07 -33.29
N GLY A 38 25.63 45.19 -33.84
CA GLY A 38 24.28 45.65 -33.53
C GLY A 38 23.18 44.67 -34.00
N LYS A 39 23.35 44.06 -35.17
CA LYS A 39 22.44 42.99 -35.63
C LYS A 39 22.51 41.75 -34.76
N LEU A 40 23.74 41.34 -34.37
CA LEU A 40 23.95 40.18 -33.48
C LEU A 40 23.30 40.42 -32.11
N GLU A 41 23.46 41.64 -31.54
CA GLU A 41 22.88 42.03 -30.27
C GLU A 41 21.34 42.01 -30.35
N THR A 42 20.75 42.59 -31.38
CA THR A 42 19.29 42.61 -31.60
C THR A 42 18.72 41.21 -31.75
N THR A 43 19.41 40.36 -32.52
CA THR A 43 19.02 38.95 -32.72
C THR A 43 19.14 38.18 -31.41
N LEU A 44 20.27 38.30 -30.71
CA LEU A 44 20.51 37.61 -29.45
C LEU A 44 19.50 38.03 -28.37
N THR A 45 19.21 39.30 -28.26
CA THR A 45 18.24 39.86 -27.32
C THR A 45 16.84 39.33 -27.62
N LYS A 46 16.46 39.28 -28.88
CA LYS A 46 15.20 38.73 -29.34
C LYS A 46 15.12 37.22 -29.02
N ASP A 47 16.12 36.46 -29.45
CA ASP A 47 16.15 35.01 -29.27
C ASP A 47 16.11 34.62 -27.77
N ILE A 48 16.83 35.37 -26.90
CA ILE A 48 16.77 35.16 -25.45
C ILE A 48 15.39 35.57 -24.91
N GLY A 49 14.80 36.65 -25.41
CA GLY A 49 13.46 37.06 -25.04
C GLY A 49 12.40 36.04 -25.39
N ASP A 50 12.45 35.53 -26.61
CA ASP A 50 11.56 34.50 -27.13
C ASP A 50 11.76 33.18 -26.35
N PHE A 51 13.02 32.77 -26.16
CA PHE A 51 13.34 31.58 -25.34
C PHE A 51 12.78 31.72 -23.91
N LYS A 52 13.00 32.87 -23.26
CA LYS A 52 12.48 33.12 -21.91
C LYS A 52 10.97 33.01 -21.85
N TYR A 53 10.30 33.64 -22.81
CA TYR A 53 8.83 33.62 -22.91
C TYR A 53 8.30 32.21 -23.13
N ASP A 54 8.83 31.51 -24.13
CA ASP A 54 8.41 30.15 -24.48
C ASP A 54 8.73 29.15 -23.35
N PHE A 55 9.91 29.25 -22.76
CA PHE A 55 10.33 28.42 -21.64
C PHE A 55 9.44 28.66 -20.42
N SER A 56 9.17 29.94 -20.06
CA SER A 56 8.28 30.25 -18.95
C SER A 56 6.85 29.77 -19.19
N LYS A 57 6.35 29.88 -20.42
CA LYS A 57 5.02 29.44 -20.82
C LYS A 57 4.91 27.91 -20.79
N ILE A 58 5.88 27.19 -21.35
CA ILE A 58 5.91 25.72 -21.34
C ILE A 58 5.92 25.23 -19.92
N ILE A 59 6.83 25.74 -19.09
CA ILE A 59 6.97 25.35 -17.69
C ILE A 59 5.72 25.64 -16.88
N THR A 60 5.12 26.80 -17.04
CA THR A 60 3.89 27.16 -16.33
C THR A 60 2.75 26.22 -16.72
N ASN A 61 2.63 25.92 -18.03
CA ASN A 61 1.62 25.00 -18.52
C ASN A 61 1.87 23.57 -18.04
N ASP A 62 3.11 23.09 -18.10
CA ASP A 62 3.47 21.74 -17.65
C ASP A 62 3.25 21.59 -16.14
N PHE A 63 3.61 22.63 -15.36
CA PHE A 63 3.37 22.64 -13.91
C PHE A 63 1.87 22.66 -13.56
N ASN A 64 1.09 23.47 -14.26
CA ASN A 64 -0.36 23.50 -14.07
C ASN A 64 -0.99 22.16 -14.46
N THR A 65 -0.57 21.59 -15.59
CA THR A 65 -1.03 20.28 -16.04
C THR A 65 -0.65 19.18 -15.05
N LEU A 66 0.58 19.21 -14.53
CA LEU A 66 1.03 18.26 -13.51
C LEU A 66 0.23 18.42 -12.21
N ASN A 67 0.02 19.66 -11.76
CA ASN A 67 -0.75 19.94 -10.55
C ASN A 67 -2.22 19.50 -10.68
N THR A 68 -2.83 19.76 -11.84
CA THR A 68 -4.19 19.29 -12.15
C THR A 68 -4.24 17.77 -12.17
N ASN A 69 -3.32 17.11 -12.87
CA ASN A 69 -3.26 15.65 -12.94
C ASN A 69 -3.04 15.00 -11.57
N ILE A 70 -2.19 15.60 -10.72
CA ILE A 70 -1.98 15.12 -9.35
C ILE A 70 -3.27 15.28 -8.53
N THR A 71 -3.92 16.45 -8.61
CA THR A 71 -5.16 16.71 -7.89
C THR A 71 -6.27 15.77 -8.34
N ASP A 72 -6.45 15.59 -9.64
CA ASP A 72 -7.44 14.68 -10.22
C ASP A 72 -7.17 13.22 -9.83
N ASN A 73 -5.90 12.81 -9.82
CA ASN A 73 -5.54 11.46 -9.40
C ASN A 73 -5.74 11.24 -7.90
N LEU A 74 -5.45 12.25 -7.06
CA LEU A 74 -5.73 12.18 -5.62
C LEU A 74 -7.24 12.11 -5.34
N ILE A 75 -8.05 12.88 -6.08
CA ILE A 75 -9.52 12.80 -5.99
C ILE A 75 -9.98 11.41 -6.41
N LYS A 76 -9.52 10.90 -7.56
CA LYS A 76 -9.87 9.53 -8.03
C LYS A 76 -9.42 8.43 -7.06
N ILE A 77 -8.27 8.59 -6.41
CA ILE A 77 -7.81 7.65 -5.38
C ILE A 77 -8.72 7.73 -4.16
N ASN A 78 -9.07 8.94 -3.71
CA ASN A 78 -9.97 9.14 -2.57
C ASN A 78 -11.36 8.58 -2.85
N ASP A 79 -11.93 8.86 -4.03
CA ASP A 79 -13.23 8.32 -4.45
C ASP A 79 -13.21 6.79 -4.54
N LYS A 80 -12.15 6.22 -5.11
CA LYS A 80 -11.98 4.77 -5.21
C LYS A 80 -11.77 4.09 -3.85
N VAL A 81 -11.13 4.80 -2.91
CA VAL A 81 -10.99 4.33 -1.52
C VAL A 81 -12.34 4.38 -0.81
N ASN A 82 -13.09 5.47 -0.96
CA ASN A 82 -14.43 5.60 -0.37
C ASN A 82 -15.40 4.58 -0.99
N GLU A 83 -15.45 4.44 -2.31
CA GLU A 83 -16.25 3.42 -3.00
C GLU A 83 -15.91 2.00 -2.51
N ARG A 84 -14.62 1.68 -2.36
CA ARG A 84 -14.21 0.37 -1.83
C ARG A 84 -14.53 0.20 -0.35
N LEU A 85 -14.49 1.27 0.44
CA LEU A 85 -14.92 1.26 1.83
C LEU A 85 -16.42 1.00 1.90
N ASP A 86 -17.23 1.70 1.11
CA ASP A 86 -18.70 1.50 1.06
C ASP A 86 -19.06 0.09 0.59
N ILE A 87 -18.45 -0.40 -0.49
CA ILE A 87 -18.63 -1.78 -0.97
C ILE A 87 -18.24 -2.82 0.10
N ASN A 88 -17.17 -2.54 0.86
CA ASN A 88 -16.74 -3.45 1.92
C ASN A 88 -17.62 -3.33 3.17
N PHE A 89 -18.13 -2.14 3.50
CA PHE A 89 -19.15 -1.96 4.54
C PHE A 89 -20.43 -2.69 4.17
N ASP A 90 -20.88 -2.56 2.93
CA ASP A 90 -22.05 -3.29 2.42
C ASP A 90 -21.84 -4.81 2.42
N LYS A 91 -20.66 -5.28 2.01
CA LYS A 91 -20.32 -6.70 2.10
C LYS A 91 -20.25 -7.18 3.54
N THR A 92 -19.69 -6.35 4.44
CA THR A 92 -19.60 -6.68 5.86
C THR A 92 -21.00 -6.70 6.48
N ASN A 93 -21.85 -5.72 6.18
CA ASN A 93 -23.24 -5.69 6.62
C ASN A 93 -24.06 -6.85 6.04
N LYS A 94 -23.90 -7.19 4.75
CA LYS A 94 -24.50 -8.39 4.15
C LYS A 94 -23.98 -9.66 4.78
N THR A 95 -22.69 -9.74 5.10
CA THR A 95 -22.14 -10.90 5.80
C THR A 95 -22.68 -10.97 7.24
N PHE A 96 -22.79 -9.82 7.92
CA PHE A 96 -23.40 -9.74 9.25
C PHE A 96 -24.89 -10.09 9.22
N SER A 97 -25.62 -9.59 8.23
CA SER A 97 -27.04 -9.97 8.01
C SER A 97 -27.18 -11.44 7.67
N ASN A 98 -26.30 -12.00 6.84
CA ASN A 98 -26.28 -13.43 6.54
C ASN A 98 -25.90 -14.27 7.79
N ILE A 99 -25.03 -13.76 8.64
CA ILE A 99 -24.72 -14.41 9.93
C ILE A 99 -25.92 -14.33 10.86
N LEU A 100 -26.58 -13.18 10.96
CA LEU A 100 -27.81 -13.02 11.75
C LEU A 100 -28.98 -13.86 11.18
N GLU A 101 -29.12 -13.93 9.86
CA GLU A 101 -30.09 -14.82 9.20
C GLU A 101 -29.77 -16.30 9.44
N ARG A 102 -28.48 -16.67 9.44
CA ARG A 102 -28.05 -18.04 9.78
C ARG A 102 -28.19 -18.31 11.27
N LEU A 103 -27.96 -17.32 12.16
CA LEU A 103 -28.25 -17.42 13.60
C LEU A 103 -29.77 -17.54 13.85
N SER A 104 -30.61 -16.82 13.09
CA SER A 104 -32.06 -16.98 13.15
C SER A 104 -32.53 -18.34 12.62
N LYS A 105 -31.87 -18.89 11.58
CA LYS A 105 -32.08 -20.28 11.10
C LYS A 105 -31.57 -21.31 12.11
N ILE A 106 -30.64 -20.93 13.02
CA ILE A 106 -30.20 -21.77 14.15
C ILE A 106 -31.32 -21.88 15.20
N ASP A 107 -32.09 -20.82 15.43
CA ASP A 107 -33.26 -20.86 16.28
C ASP A 107 -34.38 -21.78 15.70
N GLU A 108 -34.53 -21.79 14.37
CA GLU A 108 -35.36 -22.77 13.69
C GLU A 108 -34.75 -24.18 13.67
N ALA A 109 -33.43 -24.29 13.53
CA ALA A 109 -32.72 -25.55 13.62
C ALA A 109 -32.72 -26.09 15.05
N GLN A 110 -32.71 -25.23 16.08
CA GLN A 110 -32.88 -25.64 17.46
C GLN A 110 -34.27 -26.23 17.75
N LYS A 111 -35.31 -25.69 17.13
CA LYS A 111 -36.65 -26.32 17.10
C LYS A 111 -36.67 -27.60 16.28
N LYS A 112 -35.83 -27.72 15.27
CA LYS A 112 -35.62 -28.98 14.54
C LYS A 112 -34.70 -29.95 15.29
N ILE A 113 -33.83 -29.51 16.18
CA ILE A 113 -32.97 -30.35 17.03
C ILE A 113 -33.85 -31.15 18.03
N ASP A 114 -34.95 -30.60 18.52
CA ASP A 114 -35.96 -31.39 19.28
C ASP A 114 -36.63 -32.47 18.42
N SER A 115 -36.74 -32.27 17.09
CA SER A 115 -37.20 -33.32 16.17
C SER A 115 -36.04 -34.19 15.66
N LEU A 116 -34.80 -33.68 15.59
CA LEU A 116 -33.62 -34.45 15.21
C LEU A 116 -33.15 -35.41 16.30
N SER A 117 -33.68 -35.31 17.51
CA SER A 117 -33.54 -36.36 18.53
C SER A 117 -34.03 -37.73 17.99
N SER A 118 -34.94 -37.73 17.03
CA SER A 118 -35.40 -38.96 16.34
C SER A 118 -34.50 -39.34 15.14
N ASP A 119 -33.84 -38.38 14.47
CA ASP A 119 -32.93 -38.63 13.35
C ASP A 119 -31.54 -39.03 13.79
N ILE A 120 -31.08 -38.67 15.02
CA ILE A 120 -29.90 -39.24 15.65
C ILE A 120 -29.99 -40.76 15.76
N VAL A 121 -31.17 -41.30 15.92
CA VAL A 121 -31.44 -42.75 15.90
C VAL A 121 -31.13 -43.39 14.55
N SER A 122 -31.31 -42.67 13.44
CA SER A 122 -31.01 -43.20 12.10
C SER A 122 -29.50 -43.07 11.74
N LEU A 123 -28.80 -42.00 12.22
CA LEU A 123 -27.35 -41.88 12.16
C LEU A 123 -26.62 -42.82 13.14
N GLN A 124 -27.32 -43.30 14.15
CA GLN A 124 -26.82 -44.20 15.18
C GLN A 124 -26.27 -45.50 14.60
N SER A 125 -26.86 -46.03 13.51
CA SER A 125 -26.38 -47.20 12.84
C SER A 125 -25.07 -46.99 12.07
N VAL A 126 -24.77 -45.77 11.64
CA VAL A 126 -23.56 -45.43 10.90
C VAL A 126 -22.40 -45.04 11.83
N LEU A 127 -22.71 -44.54 13.04
CA LEU A 127 -21.74 -44.07 14.03
C LEU A 127 -21.45 -45.09 15.16
N THR A 128 -21.79 -46.36 14.96
CA THR A 128 -21.57 -47.43 15.96
C THR A 128 -20.09 -47.73 16.20
N ASP A 129 -19.24 -47.56 15.21
CA ASP A 129 -17.83 -47.80 15.30
C ASP A 129 -16.99 -46.57 15.69
N LYS A 130 -16.05 -46.75 16.61
CA LYS A 130 -15.17 -45.66 17.10
C LYS A 130 -14.34 -45.04 15.98
N LYS A 131 -13.92 -45.83 14.99
CA LYS A 131 -13.13 -45.35 13.84
C LYS A 131 -13.96 -44.46 12.92
N THR A 132 -15.18 -44.86 12.64
CA THR A 132 -16.14 -44.09 11.81
C THR A 132 -16.48 -42.75 12.48
N ARG A 133 -16.64 -42.74 13.80
CA ARG A 133 -16.85 -41.46 14.57
C ARG A 133 -15.65 -40.52 14.46
N GLY A 134 -14.42 -41.07 14.51
CA GLY A 134 -13.20 -40.27 14.31
C GLY A 134 -13.15 -39.65 12.94
N ILE A 135 -13.34 -40.42 11.89
CA ILE A 135 -13.37 -39.94 10.50
C ILE A 135 -14.43 -38.88 10.30
N PHE A 136 -15.63 -39.08 10.84
CA PHE A 136 -16.73 -38.11 10.74
C PHE A 136 -16.34 -36.74 11.35
N GLY A 137 -15.70 -36.76 12.51
CA GLY A 137 -15.26 -35.55 13.17
C GLY A 137 -14.18 -34.81 12.37
N GLU A 138 -13.20 -35.54 11.86
CA GLU A 138 -12.12 -34.97 11.04
C GLU A 138 -12.64 -34.38 9.72
N VAL A 139 -13.56 -35.10 9.02
CA VAL A 139 -14.18 -34.61 7.78
C VAL A 139 -15.02 -33.35 8.02
N ASN A 140 -15.79 -33.32 9.12
CA ASN A 140 -16.59 -32.15 9.48
C ASN A 140 -15.69 -30.96 9.82
N LEU A 141 -14.61 -31.14 10.59
CA LEU A 141 -13.62 -30.12 10.87
C LEU A 141 -12.97 -29.57 9.59
N SER A 142 -12.55 -30.46 8.69
CA SER A 142 -11.97 -30.12 7.40
C SER A 142 -12.95 -29.30 6.54
N TYR A 143 -14.22 -29.69 6.50
CA TYR A 143 -15.27 -29.00 5.79
C TYR A 143 -15.49 -27.56 6.34
N ILE A 144 -15.53 -27.39 7.65
CA ILE A 144 -15.68 -26.07 8.30
C ILE A 144 -14.50 -25.17 7.95
N LEU A 145 -13.26 -25.67 8.09
CA LEU A 145 -12.05 -24.90 7.79
C LEU A 145 -12.00 -24.49 6.32
N SER A 146 -12.33 -25.41 5.39
CA SER A 146 -12.34 -25.12 3.96
C SER A 146 -13.42 -24.11 3.54
N ASN A 147 -14.58 -24.13 4.20
CA ASN A 147 -15.66 -23.17 3.96
C ASN A 147 -15.29 -21.75 4.41
N VAL A 148 -14.56 -21.61 5.52
CA VAL A 148 -14.21 -20.30 6.06
C VAL A 148 -12.98 -19.71 5.38
N PHE A 149 -11.94 -20.52 5.13
CA PHE A 149 -10.64 -20.04 4.64
C PHE A 149 -10.34 -20.42 3.18
N GLY A 150 -11.20 -21.23 2.57
CA GLY A 150 -10.99 -21.79 1.22
C GLY A 150 -10.23 -23.13 1.25
N THR A 151 -10.37 -23.89 0.18
CA THR A 151 -9.63 -25.15 0.00
C THR A 151 -8.16 -24.86 -0.25
N LYS A 152 -7.25 -25.47 0.52
CA LYS A 152 -5.78 -25.33 0.45
C LYS A 152 -5.27 -23.92 0.79
N ASN A 153 -5.36 -23.57 2.04
CA ASN A 153 -4.75 -22.33 2.54
C ASN A 153 -3.72 -22.64 3.63
N ASP A 154 -2.61 -23.27 3.21
CA ASP A 154 -1.52 -23.73 4.10
C ASP A 154 -0.86 -22.60 4.91
N LYS A 155 -1.17 -21.33 4.57
CA LYS A 155 -0.74 -20.16 5.35
C LYS A 155 -1.63 -19.89 6.56
N ILE A 156 -2.86 -20.38 6.54
CA ILE A 156 -3.86 -20.11 7.57
C ILE A 156 -4.17 -21.35 8.39
N TYR A 157 -4.27 -22.51 7.76
CA TYR A 157 -4.49 -23.78 8.46
C TYR A 157 -3.85 -24.96 7.74
N GLU A 158 -3.54 -25.99 8.49
CA GLU A 158 -3.03 -27.27 7.99
C GLU A 158 -3.80 -28.41 8.69
N LEU A 159 -4.13 -29.47 7.95
CA LEU A 159 -4.79 -30.65 8.49
C LEU A 159 -3.74 -31.71 8.83
N GLN A 160 -4.00 -32.53 9.86
CA GLN A 160 -3.16 -33.64 10.30
C GLN A 160 -1.70 -33.19 10.54
N HIS A 161 -1.53 -32.06 11.22
CA HIS A 161 -0.22 -31.46 11.47
C HIS A 161 0.55 -32.25 12.54
N LYS A 162 1.82 -32.57 12.24
CA LYS A 162 2.72 -33.26 13.16
C LYS A 162 3.60 -32.27 13.93
N PHE A 163 3.43 -32.20 15.22
CA PHE A 163 4.27 -31.40 16.10
C PHE A 163 5.66 -32.00 16.36
N PRO A 164 6.65 -31.18 16.78
CA PRO A 164 7.99 -31.66 17.15
C PRO A 164 8.00 -32.70 18.30
N ASN A 165 6.97 -32.66 19.16
CA ASN A 165 6.80 -33.65 20.23
C ASN A 165 6.29 -35.02 19.74
N GLY A 166 6.12 -35.18 18.42
CA GLY A 166 5.70 -36.43 17.75
C GLY A 166 4.18 -36.62 17.67
N TYR A 167 3.37 -35.81 18.35
CA TYR A 167 1.92 -35.93 18.26
C TYR A 167 1.38 -35.27 16.97
N ILE A 168 0.28 -35.84 16.47
CA ILE A 168 -0.45 -35.30 15.32
C ILE A 168 -1.76 -34.72 15.82
N VAL A 169 -2.07 -33.50 15.41
CA VAL A 169 -3.35 -32.80 15.67
C VAL A 169 -4.21 -32.81 14.42
N ASP A 170 -5.52 -32.88 14.56
CA ASP A 170 -6.44 -32.98 13.42
C ASP A 170 -6.38 -31.73 12.52
N ALA A 171 -6.24 -30.53 13.11
CA ALA A 171 -5.94 -29.30 12.39
C ALA A 171 -5.11 -28.36 13.25
N ILE A 172 -4.32 -27.53 12.59
CA ILE A 172 -3.62 -26.39 13.19
C ILE A 172 -4.09 -25.11 12.48
N LEU A 173 -4.33 -24.06 13.27
CA LEU A 173 -4.71 -22.74 12.78
C LEU A 173 -3.58 -21.76 13.09
N TYR A 174 -3.07 -21.08 12.06
CA TYR A 174 -2.08 -20.02 12.16
C TYR A 174 -2.79 -18.68 12.32
N ALA A 175 -3.27 -18.39 13.54
CA ALA A 175 -3.92 -17.13 13.82
C ALA A 175 -2.88 -16.01 14.05
N PRO A 176 -3.24 -14.74 13.81
CA PRO A 176 -2.34 -13.62 14.06
C PRO A 176 -2.14 -13.39 15.56
N GLU A 177 -1.02 -12.75 15.92
CA GLU A 177 -0.82 -12.24 17.28
C GLU A 177 -1.99 -11.31 17.71
N PRO A 178 -2.48 -11.41 18.94
CA PRO A 178 -1.92 -12.20 20.06
C PRO A 178 -2.44 -13.65 20.18
N LEU A 179 -3.24 -14.14 19.24
CA LEU A 179 -3.82 -15.49 19.33
C LEU A 179 -2.79 -16.59 19.08
N GLY A 180 -1.89 -16.39 18.11
CA GLY A 180 -0.84 -17.35 17.78
C GLY A 180 -1.35 -18.64 17.12
N THR A 181 -0.52 -19.66 17.13
CA THR A 181 -0.81 -20.95 16.50
C THR A 181 -1.67 -21.83 17.42
N ILE A 182 -2.86 -22.25 16.97
CA ILE A 182 -3.84 -22.98 17.78
C ILE A 182 -4.04 -24.38 17.20
N GLY A 183 -3.87 -25.41 18.02
CA GLY A 183 -4.24 -26.79 17.68
C GLY A 183 -5.74 -27.01 17.88
N ILE A 184 -6.37 -27.70 16.93
CA ILE A 184 -7.80 -28.07 16.92
C ILE A 184 -7.89 -29.58 16.81
N ASP A 185 -8.47 -30.22 17.81
CA ASP A 185 -8.60 -31.67 17.86
C ASP A 185 -10.07 -32.06 18.00
N SER A 186 -10.52 -32.96 17.13
CA SER A 186 -11.91 -33.41 17.09
C SER A 186 -12.13 -34.59 18.05
N LYS A 187 -13.13 -34.44 18.90
CA LYS A 187 -13.49 -35.49 19.85
C LYS A 187 -15.00 -35.71 19.87
N PHE A 188 -15.40 -36.96 19.84
CA PHE A 188 -16.82 -37.32 19.79
C PHE A 188 -17.17 -38.28 20.93
N PRO A 189 -17.38 -37.82 22.18
CA PRO A 189 -17.72 -38.64 23.35
C PRO A 189 -19.20 -39.09 23.30
N LEU A 190 -19.59 -39.85 22.26
CA LEU A 190 -20.97 -40.21 21.96
C LEU A 190 -21.49 -41.36 22.84
N GLU A 191 -20.64 -42.32 23.17
CA GLU A 191 -21.08 -43.61 23.77
C GLU A 191 -21.78 -43.41 25.12
N ASN A 192 -21.13 -42.74 26.06
CA ASN A 192 -21.71 -42.48 27.38
C ASN A 192 -22.81 -41.39 27.30
N TYR A 193 -22.73 -40.45 26.36
CA TYR A 193 -23.78 -39.46 26.10
C TYR A 193 -25.09 -40.15 25.71
N GLN A 194 -25.08 -41.08 24.72
CA GLN A 194 -26.26 -41.81 24.30
C GLN A 194 -26.89 -42.58 25.46
N LYS A 195 -26.09 -43.29 26.26
CA LYS A 195 -26.57 -44.08 27.40
C LYS A 195 -27.15 -43.23 28.51
N MET A 196 -26.59 -42.07 28.80
CA MET A 196 -27.13 -41.16 29.86
C MET A 196 -28.41 -40.47 29.44
N THR A 197 -28.61 -40.24 28.12
CA THR A 197 -29.83 -39.61 27.57
C THR A 197 -30.97 -40.62 27.26
N ASP A 198 -30.67 -41.92 27.27
CA ASP A 198 -31.66 -42.97 27.02
C ASP A 198 -32.63 -43.08 28.16
N LYS A 199 -33.90 -42.72 27.85
CA LYS A 199 -35.01 -42.76 28.82
C LYS A 199 -35.52 -44.18 29.10
N THR A 200 -35.06 -45.19 28.34
CA THR A 200 -35.47 -46.60 28.53
C THR A 200 -34.72 -47.29 29.67
N ILE A 201 -33.56 -46.77 30.06
CA ILE A 201 -32.77 -47.34 31.17
C ILE A 201 -33.06 -46.67 32.51
N SER A 202 -32.73 -47.39 33.60
CA SER A 202 -33.00 -46.88 34.96
C SER A 202 -32.25 -45.55 35.26
N LEU A 203 -32.79 -44.77 36.15
CA LEU A 203 -32.17 -43.52 36.61
C LEU A 203 -30.75 -43.74 37.17
N GLU A 204 -30.57 -44.82 37.92
CA GLU A 204 -29.27 -45.17 38.51
C GLU A 204 -28.22 -45.43 37.46
N LEU A 205 -28.57 -46.15 36.38
CA LEU A 205 -27.67 -46.42 35.25
C LEU A 205 -27.37 -45.13 34.47
N ARG A 206 -28.40 -44.25 34.27
CA ARG A 206 -28.16 -42.95 33.59
C ARG A 206 -27.19 -42.09 34.41
N ASN A 207 -27.32 -42.03 35.71
CA ASN A 207 -26.39 -41.28 36.58
C ASN A 207 -24.98 -41.86 36.56
N MET A 208 -24.84 -43.21 36.43
CA MET A 208 -23.54 -43.82 36.21
C MET A 208 -22.91 -43.45 34.86
N TYR A 209 -23.68 -43.44 33.77
CA TYR A 209 -23.21 -43.05 32.44
C TYR A 209 -22.89 -41.57 32.36
N GLU A 210 -23.63 -40.71 33.07
CA GLU A 210 -23.31 -39.29 33.21
C GLU A 210 -21.93 -39.06 33.84
N LYS A 211 -21.63 -39.78 34.92
CA LYS A 211 -20.30 -39.75 35.55
C LYS A 211 -19.21 -40.21 34.56
N ASN A 212 -19.46 -41.29 33.81
CA ASN A 212 -18.53 -41.78 32.83
C ASN A 212 -18.33 -40.78 31.66
N PHE A 213 -19.42 -40.14 31.19
CA PHE A 213 -19.35 -39.08 30.22
C PHE A 213 -18.45 -37.93 30.66
N LYS A 214 -18.63 -37.46 31.92
CA LYS A 214 -17.77 -36.42 32.48
C LYS A 214 -16.30 -36.83 32.56
N LEU A 215 -16.02 -38.08 32.90
CA LEU A 215 -14.67 -38.62 32.90
C LEU A 215 -14.06 -38.70 31.50
N ASP A 216 -14.83 -39.08 30.49
CA ASP A 216 -14.36 -39.15 29.09
C ASP A 216 -14.05 -37.74 28.58
N VAL A 217 -14.92 -36.76 28.82
CA VAL A 217 -14.69 -35.36 28.42
C VAL A 217 -13.43 -34.82 29.10
N LYS A 218 -13.25 -35.04 30.41
CA LYS A 218 -12.04 -34.61 31.14
C LYS A 218 -10.77 -35.27 30.58
N LYS A 219 -10.79 -36.54 30.24
CA LYS A 219 -9.65 -37.25 29.57
C LYS A 219 -9.30 -36.61 28.26
N HIS A 220 -10.30 -36.23 27.43
CA HIS A 220 -10.06 -35.55 26.18
C HIS A 220 -9.46 -34.16 26.38
N ILE A 221 -9.96 -33.37 27.34
CA ILE A 221 -9.42 -32.07 27.71
C ILE A 221 -7.95 -32.19 28.14
N ASP A 222 -7.63 -33.16 29.04
CA ASP A 222 -6.27 -33.39 29.49
C ASP A 222 -5.33 -33.77 28.37
N ALA A 223 -5.78 -34.67 27.49
CA ALA A 223 -5.00 -35.12 26.34
C ALA A 223 -4.70 -33.94 25.38
N ILE A 224 -5.69 -33.09 25.09
CA ILE A 224 -5.52 -31.92 24.23
C ILE A 224 -4.57 -30.91 24.86
N SER A 225 -4.79 -30.58 26.14
CA SER A 225 -3.95 -29.64 26.88
C SER A 225 -2.48 -30.08 26.90
N SER A 226 -2.23 -31.37 27.20
CA SER A 226 -0.85 -31.88 27.34
C SER A 226 -0.12 -32.07 26.00
N LYS A 227 -0.84 -32.36 24.89
CA LYS A 227 -0.24 -32.70 23.61
C LYS A 227 -0.08 -31.50 22.69
N TYR A 228 -1.01 -30.54 22.72
CA TYR A 228 -1.14 -29.49 21.69
C TYR A 228 -0.93 -28.07 22.22
N ILE A 229 -0.80 -27.88 23.54
CA ILE A 229 -0.34 -26.62 24.13
C ILE A 229 1.16 -26.76 24.41
N ILE A 230 1.97 -26.32 23.45
CA ILE A 230 3.43 -26.50 23.48
C ILE A 230 4.08 -25.13 23.64
N PRO A 231 4.78 -24.84 24.76
CA PRO A 231 5.44 -23.56 24.98
C PRO A 231 6.33 -23.17 23.80
N SER A 232 6.28 -21.91 23.39
CA SER A 232 7.06 -21.32 22.30
C SER A 232 6.73 -21.82 20.89
N ILE A 233 5.82 -22.77 20.72
CA ILE A 233 5.41 -23.33 19.42
C ILE A 233 3.94 -23.01 19.14
N THR A 234 3.07 -23.25 20.14
CA THR A 234 1.63 -22.99 20.00
C THR A 234 1.20 -21.87 20.94
N ALA A 235 0.01 -21.35 20.69
CA ALA A 235 -0.68 -20.49 21.64
C ALA A 235 -0.84 -21.20 23.01
N ASN A 236 -1.11 -20.41 24.05
CA ASN A 236 -1.39 -20.95 25.39
C ASN A 236 -2.77 -21.60 25.49
N GLN A 237 -3.36 -21.99 24.39
CA GLN A 237 -4.72 -22.55 24.33
C GLN A 237 -4.87 -23.46 23.11
N ALA A 238 -5.78 -24.41 23.21
CA ALA A 238 -6.15 -25.34 22.16
C ALA A 238 -7.68 -25.46 22.05
N ILE A 239 -8.18 -25.97 20.95
CA ILE A 239 -9.61 -26.15 20.71
C ILE A 239 -9.95 -27.63 20.72
N MET A 240 -10.94 -28.02 21.51
CA MET A 240 -11.63 -29.29 21.44
C MET A 240 -12.89 -29.13 20.60
N PHE A 241 -12.89 -29.68 19.42
CA PHE A 241 -14.04 -29.65 18.52
C PHE A 241 -14.96 -30.85 18.77
N LEU A 242 -16.21 -30.57 19.08
CA LEU A 242 -17.29 -31.55 19.21
C LEU A 242 -18.14 -31.53 17.94
N PRO A 243 -18.14 -32.57 17.09
CA PRO A 243 -18.87 -32.56 15.82
C PRO A 243 -20.41 -32.68 16.00
N ALA A 244 -20.90 -32.76 17.23
CA ALA A 244 -22.32 -32.84 17.57
C ALA A 244 -22.76 -31.66 18.43
N GLU A 245 -23.69 -30.82 17.91
CA GLU A 245 -24.28 -29.70 18.67
C GLU A 245 -24.96 -30.15 19.94
N ALA A 246 -25.64 -31.29 19.93
CA ALA A 246 -26.36 -31.83 21.09
C ALA A 246 -25.43 -32.11 22.28
N ILE A 247 -24.24 -32.64 22.04
CA ILE A 247 -23.24 -32.89 23.11
C ILE A 247 -22.72 -31.58 23.66
N PHE A 248 -22.46 -30.59 22.78
CA PHE A 248 -22.03 -29.26 23.20
C PHE A 248 -23.10 -28.55 24.02
N ALA A 249 -24.38 -28.62 23.60
CA ALA A 249 -25.50 -28.06 24.32
C ALA A 249 -25.68 -28.69 25.69
N GLU A 250 -25.56 -30.01 25.82
CA GLU A 250 -25.60 -30.75 27.05
C GLU A 250 -24.52 -30.29 28.03
N ILE A 251 -23.28 -30.18 27.56
CA ILE A 251 -22.15 -29.71 28.40
C ILE A 251 -22.41 -28.28 28.88
N ASN A 252 -22.90 -27.39 28.03
CA ASN A 252 -23.18 -26.00 28.42
C ASN A 252 -24.37 -25.86 29.39
N ALA A 253 -25.42 -26.66 29.21
CA ALA A 253 -26.65 -26.53 30.00
C ALA A 253 -26.51 -27.19 31.38
N TYR A 254 -25.84 -28.35 31.46
CA TYR A 254 -25.90 -29.19 32.65
C TYR A 254 -24.54 -29.51 33.29
N HIS A 255 -23.43 -29.20 32.60
CA HIS A 255 -22.08 -29.60 33.06
C HIS A 255 -21.11 -28.41 33.13
N SER A 256 -21.47 -27.36 33.83
CA SER A 256 -20.60 -26.16 34.02
C SER A 256 -19.24 -26.49 34.63
N ASP A 257 -19.15 -27.57 35.44
CA ASP A 257 -17.89 -28.09 35.97
C ASP A 257 -16.91 -28.56 34.89
N LEU A 258 -17.39 -29.04 33.75
CA LEU A 258 -16.56 -29.41 32.60
C LEU A 258 -16.05 -28.17 31.88
N LEU A 259 -16.88 -27.11 31.78
CA LEU A 259 -16.44 -25.86 31.16
C LEU A 259 -15.37 -25.16 32.00
N GLU A 260 -15.55 -25.11 33.33
CA GLU A 260 -14.55 -24.57 34.22
C GLU A 260 -13.25 -25.39 34.18
N TYR A 261 -13.36 -26.74 34.14
CA TYR A 261 -12.20 -27.61 33.98
C TYR A 261 -11.46 -27.36 32.69
N ALA A 262 -12.18 -27.26 31.57
CA ALA A 262 -11.60 -26.98 30.26
C ALA A 262 -10.90 -25.60 30.22
N TYR A 263 -11.53 -24.57 30.80
CA TYR A 263 -10.96 -23.25 30.91
C TYR A 263 -9.64 -23.25 31.74
N ASN A 264 -9.62 -23.94 32.87
CA ASN A 264 -8.41 -24.08 33.70
C ASN A 264 -7.28 -24.84 32.97
N LYS A 265 -7.63 -25.75 32.07
CA LYS A 265 -6.71 -26.47 31.17
C LYS A 265 -6.39 -25.73 29.88
N ARG A 266 -6.96 -24.52 29.69
CA ARG A 266 -6.82 -23.68 28.47
C ARG A 266 -7.28 -24.39 27.19
N VAL A 267 -8.32 -25.20 27.29
CA VAL A 267 -8.96 -25.89 26.17
C VAL A 267 -10.35 -25.32 25.96
N TRP A 268 -10.58 -24.79 24.78
CA TRP A 268 -11.88 -24.28 24.38
C TRP A 268 -12.71 -25.37 23.76
N ILE A 269 -13.86 -25.64 24.32
CA ILE A 269 -14.83 -26.58 23.77
C ILE A 269 -15.70 -25.84 22.76
N THR A 270 -15.78 -26.37 21.53
CA THR A 270 -16.56 -25.77 20.44
C THR A 270 -17.43 -26.82 19.73
N SER A 271 -18.58 -26.36 19.27
CA SER A 271 -19.47 -27.08 18.34
C SER A 271 -19.19 -26.66 16.89
N PRO A 272 -19.81 -27.28 15.86
CA PRO A 272 -19.71 -26.83 14.49
C PRO A 272 -20.09 -25.35 14.31
N THR A 273 -21.17 -24.93 14.93
CA THR A 273 -21.67 -23.54 14.83
C THR A 273 -20.73 -22.54 15.54
N THR A 274 -20.30 -22.85 16.75
CA THR A 274 -19.40 -21.96 17.51
C THR A 274 -18.01 -21.92 16.88
N LEU A 275 -17.50 -23.03 16.39
CA LEU A 275 -16.22 -23.06 15.66
C LEU A 275 -16.31 -22.22 14.38
N MET A 276 -17.34 -22.41 13.54
CA MET A 276 -17.54 -21.62 12.33
C MET A 276 -17.60 -20.11 12.61
N SER A 277 -18.30 -19.71 13.66
CA SER A 277 -18.41 -18.30 14.08
C SER A 277 -17.04 -17.75 14.51
N THR A 278 -16.31 -18.49 15.34
CA THR A 278 -14.97 -18.11 15.80
C THR A 278 -13.98 -17.99 14.65
N LEU A 279 -13.96 -18.97 13.74
CA LEU A 279 -13.08 -18.95 12.56
C LEU A 279 -13.44 -17.82 11.60
N SER A 280 -14.73 -17.49 11.44
CA SER A 280 -15.18 -16.36 10.63
C SER A 280 -14.68 -15.02 11.17
N ILE A 281 -14.69 -14.84 12.51
CA ILE A 281 -14.11 -13.66 13.16
C ILE A 281 -12.60 -13.59 12.92
N ILE A 282 -11.90 -14.71 13.10
CA ILE A 282 -10.45 -14.79 12.84
C ILE A 282 -10.14 -14.44 11.37
N ASN A 283 -10.91 -14.96 10.42
CA ASN A 283 -10.75 -14.64 8.99
C ASN A 283 -10.95 -13.13 8.71
N MET A 284 -11.92 -12.51 9.37
CA MET A 284 -12.14 -11.07 9.28
C MET A 284 -10.95 -10.28 9.82
N ILE A 285 -10.39 -10.69 10.97
CA ILE A 285 -9.21 -10.07 11.57
C ILE A 285 -8.00 -10.21 10.63
N LEU A 286 -7.76 -11.41 10.08
CA LEU A 286 -6.67 -11.65 9.13
C LEU A 286 -6.76 -10.72 7.91
N LYS A 287 -7.94 -10.62 7.31
CA LYS A 287 -8.18 -9.72 6.16
C LYS A 287 -7.96 -8.25 6.51
N ASN A 288 -8.37 -7.82 7.69
CA ASN A 288 -8.15 -6.44 8.13
C ASN A 288 -6.66 -6.16 8.38
N MET A 289 -5.94 -7.06 9.02
CA MET A 289 -4.49 -6.92 9.24
C MET A 289 -3.70 -6.87 7.92
N GLU A 290 -4.09 -7.65 6.92
CA GLU A 290 -3.49 -7.61 5.59
C GLU A 290 -3.73 -6.23 4.93
N ARG A 291 -4.94 -5.70 5.04
CA ARG A 291 -5.29 -4.35 4.55
C ARG A 291 -4.49 -3.25 5.27
N ASP A 292 -4.36 -3.32 6.59
CA ASP A 292 -3.60 -2.35 7.39
C ASP A 292 -2.11 -2.37 7.03
N LYS A 293 -1.56 -3.54 6.73
CA LYS A 293 -0.19 -3.67 6.22
C LYS A 293 0.00 -2.94 4.90
N TYR A 294 -0.92 -3.12 3.95
CA TYR A 294 -0.88 -2.39 2.67
C TYR A 294 -1.08 -0.89 2.85
N ALA A 295 -1.99 -0.47 3.72
CA ALA A 295 -2.21 0.95 4.01
C ALA A 295 -0.95 1.63 4.57
N LYS A 296 -0.23 0.96 5.48
CA LYS A 296 1.05 1.47 6.01
C LYS A 296 2.12 1.62 4.93
N VAL A 297 2.24 0.66 4.02
CA VAL A 297 3.20 0.73 2.90
C VAL A 297 2.85 1.91 1.99
N ILE A 298 1.58 2.07 1.62
CA ILE A 298 1.12 3.20 0.79
C ILE A 298 1.42 4.53 1.48
N HIS A 299 1.16 4.65 2.77
CA HIS A 299 1.44 5.87 3.53
C HIS A 299 2.94 6.22 3.57
N LEU A 300 3.80 5.23 3.73
CA LEU A 300 5.26 5.42 3.65
C LEU A 300 5.71 5.90 2.28
N GLU A 301 5.19 5.32 1.20
CA GLU A 301 5.54 5.75 -0.16
C GLU A 301 5.01 7.15 -0.50
N LEU A 302 3.81 7.51 -0.01
CA LEU A 302 3.28 8.87 -0.14
C LEU A 302 4.13 9.89 0.61
N ASN A 303 4.63 9.57 1.80
CA ASN A 303 5.55 10.45 2.53
C ASN A 303 6.88 10.66 1.77
N ARG A 304 7.47 9.59 1.23
CA ARG A 304 8.67 9.67 0.38
C ARG A 304 8.43 10.55 -0.85
N LEU A 305 7.30 10.37 -1.51
CA LEU A 305 6.92 11.19 -2.66
C LEU A 305 6.78 12.67 -2.28
N SER A 306 6.18 12.98 -1.14
CA SER A 306 6.07 14.34 -0.61
C SER A 306 7.45 14.99 -0.36
N GLU A 307 8.41 14.22 0.18
CA GLU A 307 9.79 14.70 0.34
C GLU A 307 10.47 15.01 -1.00
N GLU A 308 10.30 14.14 -2.00
CA GLU A 308 10.85 14.37 -3.35
C GLU A 308 10.22 15.60 -4.02
N PHE A 309 8.91 15.83 -3.88
CA PHE A 309 8.26 17.06 -4.35
C PHE A 309 8.80 18.32 -3.65
N SER A 310 9.09 18.24 -2.35
CA SER A 310 9.69 19.35 -1.62
C SER A 310 11.10 19.68 -2.13
N LYS A 311 11.92 18.67 -2.40
CA LYS A 311 13.24 18.83 -3.03
C LYS A 311 13.14 19.39 -4.45
N TYR A 312 12.17 18.91 -5.23
CA TYR A 312 11.89 19.41 -6.58
C TYR A 312 11.53 20.90 -6.55
N ARG A 313 10.66 21.32 -5.65
CA ARG A 313 10.28 22.72 -5.48
C ARG A 313 11.49 23.61 -5.16
N LEU A 314 12.36 23.18 -4.24
CA LEU A 314 13.56 23.94 -3.91
C LEU A 314 14.52 24.08 -5.11
N ARG A 315 14.69 23.04 -5.93
CA ARG A 315 15.49 23.08 -7.15
C ARG A 315 14.87 24.04 -8.18
N TRP A 316 13.56 24.01 -8.29
CA TRP A 316 12.80 24.92 -9.15
C TRP A 316 12.98 26.38 -8.76
N ASP A 317 12.82 26.72 -7.47
CA ASP A 317 13.02 28.07 -6.96
C ASP A 317 14.45 28.59 -7.20
N LYS A 318 15.43 27.68 -7.09
CA LYS A 318 16.83 28.00 -7.42
C LYS A 318 17.04 28.30 -8.90
N LEU A 319 16.46 27.48 -9.78
CA LEU A 319 16.53 27.68 -11.24
C LEU A 319 15.85 29.00 -11.64
N SER A 320 14.69 29.29 -11.11
CA SER A 320 13.98 30.55 -11.36
C SER A 320 14.84 31.76 -11.01
N ARG A 321 15.46 31.78 -9.83
CA ARG A 321 16.38 32.86 -9.42
C ARG A 321 17.61 32.99 -10.34
N SER A 322 18.14 31.85 -10.82
CA SER A 322 19.25 31.87 -11.78
C SER A 322 18.86 32.48 -13.11
N ILE A 323 17.66 32.17 -13.61
CA ILE A 323 17.09 32.78 -14.84
C ILE A 323 16.89 34.28 -14.66
N ASP A 324 16.39 34.75 -13.51
CA ASP A 324 16.24 36.16 -13.21
C ASP A 324 17.59 36.90 -13.19
N THR A 325 18.63 36.27 -12.64
CA THR A 325 20.00 36.80 -12.63
C THR A 325 20.54 36.93 -14.06
N VAL A 326 20.44 35.86 -14.87
CA VAL A 326 20.87 35.90 -16.28
C VAL A 326 20.12 36.98 -17.06
N THR A 327 18.82 37.14 -16.81
CA THR A 327 18.01 38.21 -17.46
C THR A 327 18.53 39.59 -17.11
N LYS A 328 18.92 39.84 -15.84
CA LYS A 328 19.50 41.07 -15.40
C LYS A 328 20.86 41.35 -16.06
N ASP A 329 21.73 40.34 -16.09
CA ASP A 329 23.06 40.41 -16.70
C ASP A 329 22.96 40.77 -18.20
N VAL A 330 22.04 40.12 -18.92
CA VAL A 330 21.76 40.46 -20.34
C VAL A 330 21.33 41.90 -20.50
N LYS A 331 20.48 42.41 -19.61
CA LYS A 331 20.05 43.82 -19.64
C LYS A 331 21.21 44.78 -19.40
N ASP A 332 22.10 44.45 -18.46
CA ASP A 332 23.28 45.27 -18.13
C ASP A 332 24.31 45.27 -19.28
N ILE A 333 24.47 44.14 -20.00
CA ILE A 333 25.26 44.04 -21.21
C ILE A 333 24.68 44.94 -22.31
N ASN A 334 23.36 44.94 -22.52
CA ASN A 334 22.70 45.75 -23.53
C ASN A 334 22.94 47.25 -23.25
N ILE A 335 22.80 47.70 -22.00
CA ILE A 335 23.10 49.08 -21.60
C ILE A 335 24.55 49.46 -21.91
N THR A 336 25.48 48.51 -21.64
CA THR A 336 26.91 48.75 -21.90
C THR A 336 27.20 48.83 -23.39
N THR A 337 26.58 47.95 -24.20
CA THR A 337 26.70 47.95 -25.68
C THR A 337 26.16 49.25 -26.29
N GLU A 338 24.99 49.73 -25.81
CA GLU A 338 24.47 51.05 -26.25
C GLU A 338 25.45 52.17 -25.96
N LYS A 339 26.06 52.17 -24.76
CA LYS A 339 27.07 53.20 -24.41
C LYS A 339 28.29 53.13 -25.33
N ILE A 340 28.77 51.89 -25.64
CA ILE A 340 29.91 51.69 -26.57
C ILE A 340 29.52 52.20 -27.95
N THR A 341 28.35 51.84 -28.50
CA THR A 341 27.87 52.26 -29.82
C THR A 341 27.77 53.76 -29.88
N LYS A 342 27.17 54.46 -28.89
CA LYS A 342 27.10 55.94 -28.86
C LYS A 342 28.50 56.59 -28.82
N ARG A 343 29.46 56.02 -28.08
CA ARG A 343 30.85 56.53 -28.09
C ARG A 343 31.52 56.33 -29.44
N PHE A 344 31.31 55.19 -30.12
CA PHE A 344 31.83 54.98 -31.45
C PHE A 344 31.20 55.95 -32.48
N GLU A 345 29.91 56.20 -32.41
CA GLU A 345 29.23 57.17 -33.26
C GLU A 345 29.78 58.59 -33.01
N SER A 346 30.02 58.95 -31.73
CA SER A 346 30.60 60.26 -31.42
C SER A 346 32.04 60.40 -31.90
N ILE A 347 32.85 59.33 -31.87
CA ILE A 347 34.22 59.32 -32.44
C ILE A 347 34.16 59.44 -33.96
N ASN A 348 33.24 58.78 -34.64
CA ASN A 348 33.08 58.87 -36.10
C ASN A 348 32.50 60.23 -36.55
N SER A 349 31.78 60.94 -35.69
CA SER A 349 31.23 62.28 -35.97
C SER A 349 32.18 63.42 -35.60
N VAL A 350 33.34 63.13 -35.04
CA VAL A 350 34.38 64.17 -34.85
C VAL A 350 34.97 64.49 -36.21
N ASP A 351 34.51 65.63 -36.75
CA ASP A 351 35.00 66.25 -37.96
C ASP A 351 36.46 66.63 -37.75
N LEU A 352 37.34 65.93 -38.43
CA LEU A 352 38.81 66.19 -38.36
C LEU A 352 39.16 67.61 -38.80
N ASP A 353 38.30 68.27 -39.53
CA ASP A 353 38.45 69.65 -39.96
C ASP A 353 38.38 70.71 -38.84
N LYS A 354 37.79 70.35 -37.64
CA LYS A 354 37.74 71.28 -36.50
C LYS A 354 38.91 71.18 -35.54
N ILE A 355 39.83 70.21 -35.73
CA ILE A 355 40.99 70.04 -34.87
C ILE A 355 42.20 70.84 -35.40
N VAL A 356 42.17 71.18 -36.69
CA VAL A 356 43.30 71.92 -37.34
C VAL A 356 43.19 73.42 -37.05
N ASP A 357 42.01 73.96 -36.71
CA ASP A 357 41.83 75.41 -36.47
C ASP A 357 42.08 75.91 -35.05
N LYS A 358 42.70 75.14 -34.18
CA LYS A 358 43.00 75.51 -32.78
C LYS A 358 44.50 75.58 -32.43
N HIS A 359 45.37 75.53 -33.41
CA HIS A 359 46.81 75.77 -33.23
C HIS A 359 47.33 76.73 -34.34
N ASP A 360 46.76 77.93 -34.34
CA ASP A 360 47.40 79.19 -34.80
C ASP A 360 47.27 80.25 -33.73
#